data_e22917d58c75e7d4dfd191bf3aca3cfe
#
_entry.id   e22917d58c75e7d4dfd191bf3aca3cfe
#
_cell.length_a   1.000
_cell.length_b   1.000
_cell.length_c   1.000
_cell.angle_alpha   90.00
_cell.angle_beta   90.00
_cell.angle_gamma   90.00
#
_symmetry.space_group_name_H-M   'P 1'
#
loop_
_entity.id
_entity.type
_entity.pdbx_description
1 polymer ?
#
loop_
_entity_poly.entity_id
_entity_poly.type
_entity_poly.pdbx_seq_one_letter_code
_entity_poly.pdbx_strand_id
1 'polypeptide(L)'
;MDPNCINLSSHELLNKISDVTRIVDPLQKKVIEYKNNAAIVEDIHCFDFWGKNKVCDNCISIRAYNDNTTYVKIEYKVDKTYMIMAVPYSFDNRRIVIEIIKDITSSILFDFNENASLELAGVHALIDNMNKLAFRDSLTELYNRRYIMEKLPVDLLNSALLSTNLSIIMADIDYFKK
;
A
#
# COMPACT_ATOMS: atom_id res chain seq x y z
N MET A 1 -4.30 -42.20 -6.91
CA MET A 1 -4.60 -40.77 -6.82
C MET A 1 -5.88 -40.63 -6.02
N ASP A 2 -5.82 -39.91 -4.93
CA ASP A 2 -6.97 -39.66 -4.06
C ASP A 2 -8.02 -38.86 -4.86
N PRO A 3 -9.26 -39.34 -5.04
CA PRO A 3 -10.30 -38.65 -5.79
C PRO A 3 -10.77 -37.36 -5.16
N ASN A 4 -10.29 -36.99 -3.96
CA ASN A 4 -10.61 -35.78 -3.24
C ASN A 4 -9.50 -34.70 -3.36
N CYS A 5 -8.45 -34.93 -4.15
CA CYS A 5 -7.40 -33.91 -4.33
C CYS A 5 -7.88 -32.86 -5.33
N ILE A 6 -8.21 -31.67 -4.83
CA ILE A 6 -8.54 -30.52 -5.67
C ILE A 6 -7.23 -30.05 -6.32
N ASN A 7 -7.06 -30.35 -7.60
CA ASN A 7 -5.90 -29.92 -8.38
C ASN A 7 -6.22 -28.56 -9.05
N LEU A 8 -6.11 -27.49 -8.27
CA LEU A 8 -6.21 -26.13 -8.78
C LEU A 8 -4.84 -25.70 -9.32
N SER A 9 -4.78 -25.23 -10.56
CA SER A 9 -3.56 -24.59 -11.05
C SER A 9 -3.30 -23.29 -10.24
N SER A 10 -2.03 -22.97 -10.02
CA SER A 10 -1.64 -21.76 -9.27
C SER A 10 -2.24 -20.50 -9.91
N HIS A 11 -2.39 -20.50 -11.22
CA HIS A 11 -2.96 -19.39 -11.98
C HIS A 11 -4.48 -19.23 -11.75
N GLU A 12 -5.23 -20.34 -11.73
CA GLU A 12 -6.68 -20.31 -11.43
C GLU A 12 -6.94 -19.84 -10.01
N LEU A 13 -6.09 -20.26 -9.06
CA LEU A 13 -6.19 -19.82 -7.67
C LEU A 13 -5.96 -18.30 -7.56
N LEU A 14 -4.89 -17.79 -8.18
CA LEU A 14 -4.59 -16.36 -8.19
C LEU A 14 -5.73 -15.54 -8.77
N ASN A 15 -6.32 -15.97 -9.90
CA ASN A 15 -7.44 -15.27 -10.53
C ASN A 15 -8.71 -15.27 -9.66
N LYS A 16 -8.87 -16.21 -8.74
CA LYS A 16 -9.99 -16.23 -7.81
C LYS A 16 -9.78 -15.32 -6.59
N ILE A 17 -8.56 -15.22 -6.11
CA ILE A 17 -8.25 -14.42 -4.91
C ILE A 17 -7.93 -12.95 -5.23
N SER A 18 -7.63 -12.63 -6.50
CA SER A 18 -7.26 -11.26 -6.92
C SER A 18 -7.94 -10.87 -8.22
N ASP A 19 -8.22 -9.59 -8.37
CA ASP A 19 -8.62 -9.00 -9.66
C ASP A 19 -7.41 -8.41 -10.38
N VAL A 20 -6.40 -7.98 -9.61
CA VAL A 20 -5.11 -7.51 -10.12
C VAL A 20 -3.99 -8.06 -9.26
N THR A 21 -3.00 -8.69 -9.90
CA THR A 21 -1.72 -9.03 -9.28
C THR A 21 -0.62 -8.34 -10.07
N ARG A 22 0.23 -7.59 -9.37
CA ARG A 22 1.34 -6.87 -10.01
C ARG A 22 2.58 -6.90 -9.14
N ILE A 23 3.73 -6.79 -9.77
CA ILE A 23 5.02 -6.66 -9.10
C ILE A 23 5.39 -5.18 -9.13
N VAL A 24 5.83 -4.64 -8.02
CA VAL A 24 6.24 -3.25 -7.91
C VAL A 24 7.64 -3.12 -7.31
N ASP A 25 8.38 -2.15 -7.80
CA ASP A 25 9.54 -1.60 -7.13
C ASP A 25 9.06 -0.42 -6.27
N PRO A 26 8.97 -0.56 -4.94
CA PRO A 26 8.44 0.51 -4.09
C PRO A 26 9.37 1.72 -4.00
N LEU A 27 10.66 1.55 -4.30
CA LEU A 27 11.65 2.62 -4.27
C LEU A 27 11.53 3.50 -5.52
N GLN A 28 11.45 2.87 -6.68
CA GLN A 28 11.24 3.56 -7.96
C GLN A 28 9.77 3.93 -8.18
N LYS A 29 8.85 3.34 -7.40
CA LYS A 29 7.39 3.53 -7.53
C LYS A 29 6.86 3.08 -8.88
N LYS A 30 7.52 2.11 -9.47
CA LYS A 30 7.24 1.58 -10.81
C LYS A 30 6.65 0.18 -10.73
N VAL A 31 5.83 -0.15 -11.72
CA VAL A 31 5.40 -1.53 -11.98
C VAL A 31 6.51 -2.26 -12.73
N ILE A 32 6.74 -3.52 -12.35
CA ILE A 32 7.71 -4.40 -12.99
C ILE A 32 6.95 -5.51 -13.72
N GLU A 33 7.22 -5.70 -15.00
CA GLU A 33 6.77 -6.85 -15.75
C GLU A 33 7.91 -7.84 -15.95
N TYR A 34 7.61 -9.12 -15.84
CA TYR A 34 8.57 -10.18 -16.17
C TYR A 34 8.29 -10.71 -17.58
N LYS A 35 9.22 -10.47 -18.49
CA LYS A 35 9.21 -11.02 -19.85
C LYS A 35 10.53 -11.77 -20.13
N ASN A 36 10.44 -12.98 -20.67
CA ASN A 36 11.61 -13.78 -21.07
C ASN A 36 12.68 -13.93 -19.98
N ASN A 37 12.26 -14.20 -18.74
CA ASN A 37 13.14 -14.30 -17.56
C ASN A 37 13.90 -13.01 -17.20
N ALA A 38 13.53 -11.86 -17.75
CA ALA A 38 14.10 -10.57 -17.40
C ALA A 38 13.02 -9.67 -16.77
N ALA A 39 13.40 -8.93 -15.73
CA ALA A 39 12.56 -7.90 -15.15
C ALA A 39 12.63 -6.65 -16.02
N ILE A 40 11.48 -6.22 -16.53
CA ILE A 40 11.33 -4.97 -17.29
C ILE A 40 10.59 -3.99 -16.39
N VAL A 41 11.22 -2.87 -16.07
CA VAL A 41 10.57 -1.77 -15.35
C VAL A 41 9.72 -1.02 -16.37
N GLU A 42 8.41 -1.07 -16.19
CA GLU A 42 7.50 -0.30 -17.03
C GLU A 42 7.49 1.18 -16.65
N ASP A 43 7.18 2.04 -17.60
CA ASP A 43 7.03 3.49 -17.34
C ASP A 43 5.65 3.83 -16.74
N ILE A 44 5.12 2.92 -15.93
CA ILE A 44 3.85 3.03 -15.24
C ILE A 44 4.13 3.12 -13.74
N HIS A 45 3.64 4.18 -13.10
CA HIS A 45 3.77 4.30 -11.67
C HIS A 45 2.73 3.43 -10.95
N CYS A 46 3.13 2.83 -9.83
CA CYS A 46 2.24 1.98 -9.06
C CYS A 46 1.00 2.73 -8.53
N PHE A 47 1.09 4.05 -8.33
CA PHE A 47 -0.01 4.89 -7.86
C PHE A 47 -0.98 5.34 -8.98
N ASP A 48 -0.64 5.16 -10.27
CA ASP A 48 -1.53 5.50 -11.39
C ASP A 48 -2.82 4.67 -11.36
N PHE A 49 -2.71 3.43 -10.87
CA PHE A 49 -3.89 2.59 -10.65
C PHE A 49 -4.95 3.28 -9.78
N TRP A 50 -4.53 4.10 -8.82
CA TRP A 50 -5.43 4.80 -7.91
C TRP A 50 -5.99 6.12 -8.47
N GLY A 51 -5.55 6.54 -9.65
CA GLY A 51 -5.90 7.84 -10.23
C GLY A 51 -5.36 9.02 -9.41
N LYS A 52 -4.37 8.77 -8.56
CA LYS A 52 -3.71 9.79 -7.75
C LYS A 52 -2.41 10.17 -8.46
N ASN A 53 -2.30 11.38 -8.97
CA ASN A 53 -1.07 11.87 -9.63
C ASN A 53 0.07 12.12 -8.63
N LYS A 54 0.11 11.40 -7.53
CA LYS A 54 1.10 11.49 -6.47
C LYS A 54 1.28 10.16 -5.74
N VAL A 55 2.42 10.00 -5.13
CA VAL A 55 2.71 8.85 -4.25
C VAL A 55 1.67 8.74 -3.14
N CYS A 56 1.28 7.50 -2.83
CA CYS A 56 0.32 7.23 -1.76
C CYS A 56 0.88 7.66 -0.39
N ASP A 57 0.12 8.43 0.35
CA ASP A 57 0.52 8.88 1.70
C ASP A 57 0.69 7.69 2.66
N ASN A 58 -0.14 6.66 2.52
CA ASN A 58 -0.09 5.41 3.28
C ASN A 58 0.31 4.24 2.35
N CYS A 59 1.56 4.19 1.93
CA CYS A 59 2.05 3.17 1.00
C CYS A 59 2.43 1.89 1.74
N ILE A 60 1.60 0.84 1.63
CA ILE A 60 1.88 -0.45 2.26
C ILE A 60 3.02 -1.21 1.58
N SER A 61 3.28 -0.96 0.30
CA SER A 61 4.36 -1.62 -0.43
C SER A 61 5.73 -1.16 0.06
N ILE A 62 5.87 0.12 0.42
CA ILE A 62 7.07 0.64 1.07
C ILE A 62 7.27 0.01 2.44
N ARG A 63 6.20 -0.14 3.24
CA ARG A 63 6.28 -0.81 4.53
C ARG A 63 6.68 -2.27 4.38
N ALA A 64 6.01 -3.01 3.49
CA ALA A 64 6.33 -4.40 3.23
C ALA A 64 7.80 -4.57 2.81
N TYR A 65 8.30 -3.66 1.98
CA TYR A 65 9.69 -3.64 1.55
C TYR A 65 10.67 -3.41 2.71
N ASN A 66 10.39 -2.43 3.58
CA ASN A 66 11.28 -2.07 4.70
C ASN A 66 11.27 -3.13 5.80
N ASP A 67 10.09 -3.56 6.22
CA ASP A 67 9.91 -4.41 7.38
C ASP A 67 10.01 -5.90 7.03
N ASN A 68 10.09 -6.24 5.73
CA ASN A 68 10.07 -7.60 5.21
C ASN A 68 8.86 -8.41 5.73
N THR A 69 7.72 -7.75 5.83
CA THR A 69 6.48 -8.31 6.38
C THR A 69 5.31 -8.00 5.44
N THR A 70 4.36 -8.92 5.32
CA THR A 70 3.14 -8.70 4.55
C THR A 70 2.24 -7.69 5.25
N TYR A 71 1.76 -6.71 4.49
CA TYR A 71 0.78 -5.72 4.95
C TYR A 71 -0.51 -5.82 4.15
N VAL A 72 -1.61 -5.53 4.82
CA VAL A 72 -2.95 -5.46 4.21
C VAL A 72 -3.53 -4.09 4.48
N LYS A 73 -4.21 -3.54 3.48
CA LYS A 73 -4.89 -2.25 3.56
C LYS A 73 -6.21 -2.32 2.80
N ILE A 74 -7.20 -1.58 3.26
CA ILE A 74 -8.40 -1.29 2.50
C ILE A 74 -8.29 0.14 1.96
N GLU A 75 -8.57 0.32 0.69
CA GLU A 75 -8.56 1.60 -0.02
C GLU A 75 -9.80 1.71 -0.88
N TYR A 76 -10.30 2.92 -1.07
CA TYR A 76 -11.41 3.14 -2.00
C TYR A 76 -10.97 4.01 -3.19
N LYS A 77 -11.62 3.77 -4.32
CA LYS A 77 -11.43 4.51 -5.56
C LYS A 77 -12.77 4.68 -6.23
N VAL A 78 -13.23 5.92 -6.35
CA VAL A 78 -14.55 6.29 -6.90
C VAL A 78 -15.66 5.60 -6.10
N ASP A 79 -16.30 4.58 -6.64
CA ASP A 79 -17.41 3.81 -6.06
C ASP A 79 -17.00 2.39 -5.63
N LYS A 80 -15.71 2.07 -5.68
CA LYS A 80 -15.18 0.74 -5.40
C LYS A 80 -14.27 0.72 -4.19
N THR A 81 -14.40 -0.34 -3.42
CA THR A 81 -13.57 -0.65 -2.26
C THR A 81 -12.65 -1.82 -2.59
N TYR A 82 -11.37 -1.63 -2.36
CA TYR A 82 -10.35 -2.63 -2.64
C TYR A 82 -9.62 -3.06 -1.38
N MET A 83 -9.42 -4.36 -1.23
CA MET A 83 -8.43 -4.92 -0.33
C MET A 83 -7.12 -5.05 -1.10
N ILE A 84 -6.03 -4.55 -0.50
CA ILE A 84 -4.69 -4.62 -1.07
C ILE A 84 -3.81 -5.37 -0.09
N MET A 85 -3.13 -6.40 -0.57
CA MET A 85 -2.11 -7.11 0.17
C MET A 85 -0.75 -6.84 -0.51
N ALA A 86 0.22 -6.38 0.26
CA ALA A 86 1.59 -6.15 -0.18
C ALA A 86 2.50 -7.20 0.44
N VAL A 87 3.06 -8.06 -0.39
CA VAL A 87 3.90 -9.20 0.01
C VAL A 87 5.35 -8.92 -0.41
N PRO A 88 6.30 -8.79 0.52
CA PRO A 88 7.70 -8.62 0.17
C PRO A 88 8.23 -9.92 -0.45
N TYR A 89 8.99 -9.78 -1.52
CA TYR A 89 9.60 -10.90 -2.21
C TYR A 89 11.03 -10.56 -2.63
N SER A 90 11.94 -11.50 -2.47
CA SER A 90 13.33 -11.35 -2.88
C SER A 90 13.61 -12.26 -4.07
N PHE A 91 14.05 -11.68 -5.17
CA PHE A 91 14.41 -12.40 -6.37
C PHE A 91 15.71 -11.82 -6.96
N ASP A 92 16.66 -12.67 -7.28
CA ASP A 92 17.94 -12.31 -7.90
C ASP A 92 18.64 -11.11 -7.20
N ASN A 93 18.79 -11.21 -5.88
CA ASN A 93 19.35 -10.16 -5.00
C ASN A 93 18.60 -8.80 -5.02
N ARG A 94 17.44 -8.75 -5.64
CA ARG A 94 16.53 -7.60 -5.57
C ARG A 94 15.36 -7.89 -4.65
N ARG A 95 15.04 -6.93 -3.81
CA ARG A 95 13.79 -6.96 -3.05
C ARG A 95 12.72 -6.19 -3.84
N ILE A 96 11.60 -6.83 -4.04
CA ILE A 96 10.43 -6.29 -4.74
C ILE A 96 9.20 -6.55 -3.87
N VAL A 97 8.06 -6.03 -4.28
CA VAL A 97 6.77 -6.29 -3.60
C VAL A 97 5.76 -6.79 -4.61
N ILE A 98 5.08 -7.88 -4.25
CA ILE A 98 3.92 -8.36 -5.00
C ILE A 98 2.69 -7.72 -4.37
N GLU A 99 1.94 -6.95 -5.16
CA GLU A 99 0.65 -6.41 -4.76
C GLU A 99 -0.48 -7.27 -5.30
N ILE A 100 -1.32 -7.76 -4.40
CA ILE A 100 -2.55 -8.49 -4.68
C ILE A 100 -3.70 -7.54 -4.37
N ILE A 101 -4.50 -7.21 -5.38
CA ILE A 101 -5.60 -6.24 -5.27
C ILE A 101 -6.90 -6.96 -5.58
N LYS A 102 -7.85 -6.88 -4.67
CA LYS A 102 -9.18 -7.48 -4.77
C LYS A 102 -10.25 -6.42 -4.61
N ASP A 103 -11.18 -6.33 -5.58
CA ASP A 103 -12.41 -5.57 -5.45
C ASP A 103 -13.31 -6.30 -4.43
N ILE A 104 -13.61 -5.64 -3.33
CA ILE A 104 -14.43 -6.17 -2.24
C ILE A 104 -15.71 -5.35 -2.04
N THR A 105 -16.06 -4.51 -3.00
CA THR A 105 -17.21 -3.60 -2.92
C THR A 105 -18.50 -4.30 -2.49
N SER A 106 -18.75 -5.49 -3.04
CA SER A 106 -19.96 -6.26 -2.76
C SER A 106 -19.73 -7.41 -1.77
N SER A 107 -18.50 -7.59 -1.27
CA SER A 107 -18.09 -8.78 -0.50
C SER A 107 -17.71 -8.46 0.94
N ILE A 108 -17.68 -7.18 1.34
CA ILE A 108 -17.41 -6.81 2.72
C ILE A 108 -18.65 -7.11 3.57
N LEU A 109 -18.48 -8.03 4.51
CA LEU A 109 -19.45 -8.28 5.57
C LEU A 109 -18.85 -7.72 6.86
N PHE A 110 -19.58 -6.80 7.49
CA PHE A 110 -19.25 -6.32 8.83
C PHE A 110 -20.23 -6.97 9.81
N ASP A 111 -19.70 -7.70 10.77
CA ASP A 111 -20.49 -8.22 11.88
C ASP A 111 -20.62 -7.11 12.95
N PHE A 112 -21.54 -6.19 12.72
CA PHE A 112 -21.94 -5.20 13.71
C PHE A 112 -23.17 -5.71 14.43
N ASN A 113 -23.16 -5.65 15.77
CA ASN A 113 -24.34 -5.93 16.58
C ASN A 113 -25.57 -5.19 16.02
N GLU A 114 -26.70 -5.85 16.03
CA GLU A 114 -27.99 -5.70 15.32
C GLU A 114 -28.56 -4.30 15.01
N ASN A 115 -27.87 -3.19 15.28
CA ASN A 115 -28.40 -1.84 15.13
C ASN A 115 -27.60 -0.88 14.22
N ALA A 116 -26.59 -1.34 13.51
CA ALA A 116 -25.78 -0.45 12.65
C ALA A 116 -25.85 -0.86 11.19
N SER A 117 -26.84 -0.36 10.46
CA SER A 117 -26.78 -0.29 9.00
C SER A 117 -25.78 0.80 8.62
N LEU A 118 -24.49 0.42 8.51
CA LEU A 118 -23.49 1.31 7.91
C LEU A 118 -23.68 1.27 6.39
N GLU A 119 -24.24 2.33 5.84
CA GLU A 119 -24.19 2.57 4.41
C GLU A 119 -22.72 2.61 3.92
N LEU A 120 -22.47 2.27 2.66
CA LEU A 120 -21.13 2.24 2.05
C LEU A 120 -20.35 3.56 2.31
N ALA A 121 -21.04 4.69 2.34
CA ALA A 121 -20.49 6.00 2.70
C ALA A 121 -19.90 6.06 4.13
N GLY A 122 -20.53 5.38 5.09
CA GLY A 122 -20.03 5.29 6.46
C GLY A 122 -18.75 4.46 6.57
N VAL A 123 -18.65 3.40 5.79
CA VAL A 123 -17.43 2.56 5.71
C VAL A 123 -16.25 3.36 5.12
N HIS A 124 -16.48 4.13 4.05
CA HIS A 124 -15.47 4.99 3.46
C HIS A 124 -14.99 6.06 4.44
N ALA A 125 -15.90 6.70 5.16
CA ALA A 125 -15.55 7.67 6.19
C ALA A 125 -14.75 7.05 7.33
N LEU A 126 -15.07 5.82 7.73
CA LEU A 126 -14.32 5.09 8.76
C LEU A 126 -12.90 4.79 8.29
N ILE A 127 -12.73 4.27 7.08
CA ILE A 127 -11.41 3.98 6.49
C ILE A 127 -10.56 5.25 6.38
N ASP A 128 -11.14 6.36 5.93
CA ASP A 128 -10.47 7.65 5.85
C ASP A 128 -10.03 8.16 7.22
N ASN A 129 -10.90 8.06 8.22
CA ASN A 129 -10.57 8.43 9.59
C ASN A 129 -9.47 7.56 10.18
N MET A 130 -9.50 6.25 9.96
CA MET A 130 -8.42 5.34 10.40
C MET A 130 -7.08 5.69 9.74
N ASN A 131 -7.08 6.02 8.44
CA ASN A 131 -5.87 6.45 7.73
C ASN A 131 -5.35 7.79 8.27
N LYS A 132 -6.23 8.76 8.56
CA LYS A 132 -5.86 10.03 9.16
C LYS A 132 -5.25 9.85 10.55
N LEU A 133 -5.92 9.08 11.42
CA LEU A 133 -5.44 8.80 12.77
C LEU A 133 -4.07 8.08 12.80
N ALA A 134 -3.80 7.23 11.82
CA ALA A 134 -2.53 6.52 11.74
C ALA A 134 -1.32 7.43 11.45
N PHE A 135 -1.51 8.55 10.71
CA PHE A 135 -0.42 9.35 10.17
C PHE A 135 -0.44 10.83 10.53
N ARG A 136 -1.53 11.31 11.11
CA ARG A 136 -1.66 12.71 11.51
C ARG A 136 -1.70 12.86 13.02
N ASP A 137 -1.20 13.98 13.48
CA ASP A 137 -1.38 14.44 14.85
C ASP A 137 -2.81 14.97 15.02
N SER A 138 -3.49 14.53 16.07
CA SER A 138 -4.92 14.84 16.28
C SER A 138 -5.21 16.32 16.58
N LEU A 139 -4.20 17.07 17.01
CA LEU A 139 -4.36 18.48 17.38
C LEU A 139 -4.03 19.41 16.22
N THR A 140 -2.94 19.13 15.52
CA THR A 140 -2.38 20.01 14.49
C THR A 140 -2.73 19.58 13.07
N GLU A 141 -3.24 18.36 12.88
CA GLU A 141 -3.48 17.71 11.59
C GLU A 141 -2.23 17.56 10.71
N LEU A 142 -1.06 17.92 11.21
CA LEU A 142 0.21 17.68 10.54
C LEU A 142 0.56 16.19 10.55
N TYR A 143 1.47 15.79 9.68
CA TYR A 143 1.97 14.43 9.72
C TYR A 143 2.71 14.14 11.01
N ASN A 144 2.38 13.02 11.66
CA ASN A 144 2.97 12.63 12.93
C ASN A 144 4.37 12.01 12.75
N ARG A 145 5.04 11.75 13.86
CA ARG A 145 6.36 11.13 13.88
C ARG A 145 6.41 9.81 13.12
N ARG A 146 5.37 9.00 13.20
CA ARG A 146 5.30 7.70 12.53
C ARG A 146 5.39 7.85 11.01
N TYR A 147 4.65 8.79 10.44
CA TYR A 147 4.72 9.08 9.01
C TYR A 147 6.13 9.44 8.56
N ILE A 148 6.82 10.31 9.33
CA ILE A 148 8.18 10.73 9.01
C ILE A 148 9.16 9.55 9.08
N MET A 149 9.07 8.71 10.11
CA MET A 149 9.94 7.54 10.27
C MET A 149 9.78 6.53 9.13
N GLU A 150 8.59 6.41 8.57
CA GLU A 150 8.32 5.52 7.44
C GLU A 150 8.70 6.15 6.08
N LYS A 151 8.46 7.46 5.93
CA LYS A 151 8.62 8.17 4.66
C LYS A 151 10.06 8.61 4.39
N LEU A 152 10.74 9.15 5.40
CA LEU A 152 12.06 9.75 5.26
C LEU A 152 13.13 8.78 4.73
N PRO A 153 13.25 7.53 5.21
CA PRO A 153 14.23 6.59 4.65
C PRO A 153 14.05 6.36 3.15
N VAL A 154 12.81 6.32 2.70
CA VAL A 154 12.47 6.15 1.28
C VAL A 154 12.82 7.38 0.46
N ASP A 155 12.51 8.56 0.98
CA ASP A 155 12.83 9.81 0.28
C ASP A 155 14.34 10.05 0.21
N LEU A 156 15.09 9.68 1.25
CA LEU A 156 16.56 9.68 1.24
C LEU A 156 17.13 8.75 0.17
N LEU A 157 16.61 7.53 0.10
CA LEU A 157 17.06 6.55 -0.89
C LEU A 157 16.72 7.00 -2.32
N ASN A 158 15.51 7.53 -2.54
CA ASN A 158 15.12 8.08 -3.84
C ASN A 158 15.99 9.27 -4.25
N SER A 159 16.29 10.16 -3.30
CA SER A 159 17.19 11.30 -3.53
C SER A 159 18.57 10.84 -3.99
N ALA A 160 19.11 9.79 -3.33
CA ALA A 160 20.40 9.20 -3.70
C ALA A 160 20.35 8.53 -5.09
N LEU A 161 19.32 7.73 -5.38
CA LEU A 161 19.17 7.02 -6.64
C LEU A 161 18.93 7.94 -7.84
N LEU A 162 18.14 9.00 -7.63
CA LEU A 162 17.76 9.93 -8.70
C LEU A 162 18.68 11.14 -8.79
N SER A 163 19.73 11.19 -7.95
CA SER A 163 20.64 12.33 -7.84
C SER A 163 19.91 13.67 -7.65
N THR A 164 18.81 13.65 -6.89
CA THR A 164 18.03 14.83 -6.54
C THR A 164 18.39 15.31 -5.13
N ASN A 165 18.22 16.59 -4.84
CA ASN A 165 18.51 17.14 -3.52
C ASN A 165 17.30 16.96 -2.57
N LEU A 166 17.57 16.51 -1.35
CA LEU A 166 16.61 16.50 -0.25
C LEU A 166 17.14 17.39 0.87
N SER A 167 16.30 18.27 1.38
CA SER A 167 16.62 19.13 2.52
C SER A 167 15.65 18.84 3.66
N ILE A 168 16.16 18.84 4.88
CA ILE A 168 15.38 18.64 6.11
C ILE A 168 15.53 19.92 6.96
N ILE A 169 14.40 20.45 7.40
CA ILE A 169 14.34 21.57 8.34
C ILE A 169 13.75 21.05 9.64
N MET A 170 14.47 21.27 10.74
CA MET A 170 13.99 21.00 12.09
C MET A 170 13.75 22.34 12.78
N ALA A 171 12.57 22.48 13.37
CA ALA A 171 12.21 23.66 14.15
C ALA A 171 11.72 23.26 15.53
N ASP A 172 12.08 24.00 16.54
CA ASP A 172 11.64 23.82 17.93
C ASP A 172 11.24 25.17 18.52
N ILE A 173 10.37 25.15 19.52
CA ILE A 173 9.92 26.33 20.23
C ILE A 173 10.67 26.44 21.54
N ASP A 174 11.52 27.48 21.65
CA ASP A 174 12.27 27.74 22.88
C ASP A 174 11.32 28.13 24.02
N TYR A 175 11.65 27.65 25.22
CA TYR A 175 10.94 27.96 26.46
C TYR A 175 9.44 27.55 26.48
N PHE A 176 9.03 26.55 25.68
CA PHE A 176 7.64 26.10 25.62
C PHE A 176 7.09 25.58 26.96
N LYS A 177 7.95 25.04 27.82
CA LYS A 177 7.61 24.63 29.20
C LYS A 177 8.12 25.68 30.17
N LYS A 178 7.28 26.61 30.56
CA LYS A 178 7.45 27.41 31.77
C LYS A 178 6.73 26.77 32.94
#